data_c138f19555e7e5b9c87d5a596b6c33a9
#
_entry.id   c138f19555e7e5b9c87d5a596b6c33a9
#
_cell.length_a   1.000
_cell.length_b   1.000
_cell.length_c   1.000
_cell.angle_alpha   90.00
_cell.angle_beta   90.00
_cell.angle_gamma   90.00
#
_symmetry.space_group_name_H-M   'P 1'
#
loop_
_entity.id
_entity.type
_entity.pdbx_description
1 polymer ?
#
loop_
_entity_poly.entity_id
_entity_poly.type
_entity_poly.pdbx_seq_one_letter_code
_entity_poly.pdbx_strand_id
1 'polypeptide(L)'
;MSASGSLRIRLALPRADFELAVDLHLPGSGITVLFGASGSGKTSVLRCVAGLERAHPGLVVVDGEVWQDDTAQVFLPTHQRALGYVFQESSLFAHLDVLGNLRYGLKRARSAQAEATLQTAIELLGIGRLLQRRPGQLSGGQRQRVAIARALATSPRLLLLDEPMAALDLARRQEIMPWLERLRDELHIPMLYVTHSAEELARLADHLVVLDGGKVKAVGPVDQVLSSVQLPVVLGDDAGALLR
;
A
#
# COMPACT_ATOMS: atom_id res chain seq x y z
N MET A 1 -15.53 23.05 -3.81
CA MET A 1 -14.28 22.28 -3.56
C MET A 1 -14.59 20.84 -3.92
N SER A 2 -14.14 20.37 -5.08
CA SER A 2 -14.35 18.98 -5.50
C SER A 2 -13.70 18.07 -4.47
N ALA A 3 -14.46 17.11 -3.94
CA ALA A 3 -13.89 16.05 -3.11
C ALA A 3 -12.83 15.34 -3.95
N SER A 4 -11.57 15.63 -3.66
CA SER A 4 -10.45 14.85 -4.20
C SER A 4 -10.74 13.38 -3.91
N GLY A 5 -10.58 12.52 -4.90
CA GLY A 5 -10.92 11.10 -4.95
C GLY A 5 -11.01 10.40 -3.60
N SER A 6 -11.87 9.42 -3.50
CA SER A 6 -12.07 8.64 -2.27
C SER A 6 -11.97 7.16 -2.58
N LEU A 7 -11.54 6.38 -1.57
CA LEU A 7 -11.61 4.93 -1.64
C LEU A 7 -12.82 4.45 -0.84
N ARG A 8 -13.67 3.64 -1.48
CA ARG A 8 -14.75 2.93 -0.80
C ARG A 8 -14.52 1.43 -0.93
N ILE A 9 -14.38 0.75 0.20
CA ILE A 9 -14.02 -0.66 0.28
C ILE A 9 -15.00 -1.35 1.23
N ARG A 10 -15.87 -2.23 0.71
CA ARG A 10 -16.72 -3.10 1.51
C ARG A 10 -16.48 -4.53 1.08
N LEU A 11 -16.01 -5.35 2.01
CA LEU A 11 -15.60 -6.72 1.71
C LEU A 11 -16.14 -7.66 2.77
N ALA A 12 -16.71 -8.78 2.34
CA ALA A 12 -16.95 -9.92 3.18
C ALA A 12 -16.26 -11.14 2.55
N LEU A 13 -15.40 -11.81 3.32
CA LEU A 13 -14.64 -12.95 2.82
C LEU A 13 -14.43 -13.96 3.96
N PRO A 14 -15.03 -15.16 3.86
CA PRO A 14 -14.80 -16.21 4.83
C PRO A 14 -13.35 -16.71 4.74
N ARG A 15 -12.76 -16.97 5.90
CA ARG A 15 -11.45 -17.60 6.11
C ARG A 15 -11.61 -18.80 7.02
N ALA A 16 -10.58 -19.65 7.10
CA ALA A 16 -10.62 -20.82 7.96
C ALA A 16 -10.79 -20.45 9.43
N ASP A 17 -10.11 -19.39 9.88
CA ASP A 17 -10.02 -19.01 11.30
C ASP A 17 -10.83 -17.75 11.64
N PHE A 18 -11.28 -16.97 10.67
CA PHE A 18 -12.05 -15.74 10.88
C PHE A 18 -12.84 -15.35 9.62
N GLU A 19 -13.75 -14.41 9.76
CA GLU A 19 -14.45 -13.77 8.66
C GLU A 19 -13.91 -12.35 8.48
N LEU A 20 -13.35 -12.06 7.28
CA LEU A 20 -13.03 -10.68 6.93
C LEU A 20 -14.34 -9.94 6.64
N ALA A 21 -14.64 -8.93 7.44
CA ALA A 21 -15.80 -8.07 7.27
C ALA A 21 -15.40 -6.62 7.50
N VAL A 22 -15.21 -5.86 6.42
CA VAL A 22 -14.77 -4.47 6.48
C VAL A 22 -15.69 -3.57 5.66
N ASP A 23 -15.96 -2.36 6.16
CA ASP A 23 -16.62 -1.27 5.43
C ASP A 23 -15.83 0.00 5.73
N LEU A 24 -15.15 0.54 4.70
CA LEU A 24 -14.17 1.61 4.82
C LEU A 24 -14.46 2.71 3.80
N HIS A 25 -14.43 3.95 4.27
CA HIS A 25 -14.38 5.16 3.47
C HIS A 25 -13.06 5.87 3.78
N LEU A 26 -12.14 5.91 2.83
CA LEU A 26 -10.79 6.38 3.03
C LEU A 26 -10.49 7.57 2.12
N PRO A 27 -9.54 8.45 2.51
CA PRO A 27 -9.11 9.58 1.68
C PRO A 27 -8.55 9.13 0.32
N GLY A 28 -8.70 9.99 -0.67
CA GLY A 28 -8.14 9.80 -2.01
C GLY A 28 -6.70 10.28 -2.18
N SER A 29 -5.99 10.56 -1.10
CA SER A 29 -4.57 10.96 -1.10
C SER A 29 -3.93 10.61 0.26
N GLY A 30 -2.60 10.63 0.31
CA GLY A 30 -1.85 10.31 1.52
C GLY A 30 -1.78 8.82 1.82
N ILE A 31 -1.22 8.47 2.98
CA ILE A 31 -1.01 7.10 3.41
C ILE A 31 -2.06 6.70 4.45
N THR A 32 -2.91 5.73 4.09
CA THR A 32 -3.74 5.00 5.05
C THR A 32 -3.02 3.74 5.48
N VAL A 33 -2.65 3.66 6.75
CA VAL A 33 -2.03 2.47 7.33
C VAL A 33 -3.10 1.49 7.78
N LEU A 34 -3.00 0.24 7.34
CA LEU A 34 -3.74 -0.90 7.88
C LEU A 34 -2.86 -1.56 8.95
N PHE A 35 -3.24 -1.43 10.21
CA PHE A 35 -2.51 -1.91 11.37
C PHE A 35 -3.26 -3.01 12.11
N GLY A 36 -2.54 -3.93 12.74
CA GLY A 36 -3.11 -5.02 13.54
C GLY A 36 -2.18 -6.22 13.63
N ALA A 37 -2.50 -7.18 14.49
CA ALA A 37 -1.72 -8.39 14.68
C ALA A 37 -1.55 -9.21 13.39
N SER A 38 -0.55 -10.08 13.35
CA SER A 38 -0.40 -11.04 12.25
C SER A 38 -1.69 -11.88 12.14
N GLY A 39 -2.14 -12.13 10.91
CA GLY A 39 -3.40 -12.85 10.68
C GLY A 39 -4.69 -12.03 10.81
N SER A 40 -4.64 -10.73 11.17
CA SER A 40 -5.85 -9.91 11.32
C SER A 40 -6.59 -9.57 10.01
N GLY A 41 -6.09 -9.99 8.84
CA GLY A 41 -6.75 -9.80 7.54
C GLY A 41 -6.23 -8.65 6.67
N LYS A 42 -5.18 -7.92 7.10
CA LYS A 42 -4.60 -6.77 6.37
C LYS A 42 -4.24 -7.07 4.91
N THR A 43 -3.42 -8.10 4.70
CA THR A 43 -3.03 -8.56 3.35
C THR A 43 -4.25 -9.03 2.54
N SER A 44 -5.25 -9.65 3.18
CA SER A 44 -6.49 -10.05 2.51
C SER A 44 -7.28 -8.84 2.00
N VAL A 45 -7.34 -7.73 2.76
CA VAL A 45 -7.93 -6.48 2.27
C VAL A 45 -7.19 -5.99 1.03
N LEU A 46 -5.85 -5.91 1.05
CA LEU A 46 -5.07 -5.48 -0.11
C LEU A 46 -5.29 -6.39 -1.32
N ARG A 47 -5.31 -7.71 -1.12
CA ARG A 47 -5.53 -8.68 -2.21
C ARG A 47 -6.90 -8.55 -2.83
N CYS A 48 -7.95 -8.32 -2.03
CA CYS A 48 -9.30 -8.06 -2.54
C CYS A 48 -9.36 -6.73 -3.31
N VAL A 49 -8.77 -5.66 -2.78
CA VAL A 49 -8.69 -4.36 -3.47
C VAL A 49 -7.91 -4.49 -4.78
N ALA A 50 -6.87 -5.31 -4.82
CA ALA A 50 -6.12 -5.58 -6.05
C ALA A 50 -6.87 -6.47 -7.05
N GLY A 51 -7.93 -7.15 -6.65
CA GLY A 51 -8.62 -8.16 -7.47
C GLY A 51 -7.83 -9.46 -7.63
N LEU A 52 -6.83 -9.69 -6.77
CA LEU A 52 -6.11 -10.95 -6.65
C LEU A 52 -6.94 -11.99 -5.89
N GLU A 53 -7.92 -11.53 -5.16
CA GLU A 53 -8.89 -12.31 -4.42
C GLU A 53 -10.27 -11.65 -4.54
N ARG A 54 -11.33 -12.43 -4.61
CA ARG A 54 -12.69 -11.93 -4.73
C ARG A 54 -13.43 -12.09 -3.41
N ALA A 55 -13.79 -10.97 -2.79
CA ALA A 55 -14.73 -10.96 -1.67
C ALA A 55 -16.16 -11.08 -2.18
N HIS A 56 -17.05 -11.72 -1.40
CA HIS A 56 -18.46 -11.83 -1.72
C HIS A 56 -19.33 -11.81 -0.44
N PRO A 57 -20.18 -10.77 -0.27
CA PRO A 57 -20.33 -9.59 -1.11
C PRO A 57 -19.10 -8.66 -1.08
N GLY A 58 -18.86 -7.96 -2.19
CA GLY A 58 -17.74 -7.05 -2.33
C GLY A 58 -18.11 -5.78 -3.08
N LEU A 59 -17.57 -4.63 -2.59
CA LEU A 59 -17.57 -3.35 -3.27
C LEU A 59 -16.18 -2.73 -3.16
N VAL A 60 -15.59 -2.35 -4.29
CA VAL A 60 -14.33 -1.59 -4.34
C VAL A 60 -14.49 -0.48 -5.37
N VAL A 61 -14.44 0.76 -4.89
CA VAL A 61 -14.49 1.96 -5.74
C VAL A 61 -13.25 2.81 -5.44
N VAL A 62 -12.54 3.21 -6.47
CA VAL A 62 -11.33 4.02 -6.39
C VAL A 62 -11.49 5.24 -7.27
N ASP A 63 -11.50 6.43 -6.68
CA ASP A 63 -11.68 7.69 -7.40
C ASP A 63 -12.88 7.66 -8.37
N GLY A 64 -14.02 7.15 -7.88
CA GLY A 64 -15.27 7.01 -8.65
C GLY A 64 -15.31 5.85 -9.64
N GLU A 65 -14.19 5.18 -9.92
CA GLU A 65 -14.15 4.00 -10.78
C GLU A 65 -14.51 2.74 -9.97
N VAL A 66 -15.50 1.98 -10.42
CA VAL A 66 -15.93 0.74 -9.78
C VAL A 66 -15.03 -0.41 -10.23
N TRP A 67 -14.25 -0.99 -9.30
CA TRP A 67 -13.40 -2.14 -9.56
C TRP A 67 -14.06 -3.46 -9.18
N GLN A 68 -14.95 -3.42 -8.21
CA GLN A 68 -15.86 -4.52 -7.87
C GLN A 68 -17.18 -3.95 -7.34
N ASP A 69 -18.28 -4.51 -7.78
CA ASP A 69 -19.62 -4.33 -7.21
C ASP A 69 -20.43 -5.58 -7.52
N ASP A 70 -20.62 -6.42 -6.52
CA ASP A 70 -21.35 -7.68 -6.71
C ASP A 70 -22.86 -7.45 -6.94
N THR A 71 -23.41 -6.32 -6.50
CA THR A 71 -24.81 -5.97 -6.77
C THR A 71 -25.03 -5.59 -8.23
N ALA A 72 -24.05 -4.92 -8.83
CA ALA A 72 -24.05 -4.55 -10.26
C ALA A 72 -23.36 -5.62 -11.14
N GLN A 73 -22.91 -6.73 -10.57
CA GLN A 73 -22.18 -7.81 -11.27
C GLN A 73 -20.88 -7.32 -11.95
N VAL A 74 -20.22 -6.31 -11.38
CA VAL A 74 -18.95 -5.78 -11.87
C VAL A 74 -17.79 -6.42 -11.14
N PHE A 75 -16.83 -6.97 -11.87
CA PHE A 75 -15.53 -7.39 -11.34
C PHE A 75 -14.43 -7.10 -12.36
N LEU A 76 -13.69 -6.03 -12.12
CA LEU A 76 -12.55 -5.66 -12.96
C LEU A 76 -11.35 -6.54 -12.59
N PRO A 77 -10.78 -7.31 -13.52
CA PRO A 77 -9.62 -8.15 -13.21
C PRO A 77 -8.40 -7.30 -12.88
N THR A 78 -7.46 -7.84 -12.09
CA THR A 78 -6.28 -7.11 -11.56
C THR A 78 -5.52 -6.33 -12.63
N HIS A 79 -5.26 -6.93 -13.80
CA HIS A 79 -4.51 -6.29 -14.88
C HIS A 79 -5.25 -5.11 -15.54
N GLN A 80 -6.53 -4.93 -15.23
CA GLN A 80 -7.34 -3.80 -15.68
C GLN A 80 -7.50 -2.72 -14.60
N ARG A 81 -7.17 -2.99 -13.34
CA ARG A 81 -7.17 -2.01 -12.28
C ARG A 81 -5.95 -1.09 -12.39
N ALA A 82 -6.16 0.22 -12.31
CA ALA A 82 -5.09 1.20 -12.34
C ALA A 82 -4.36 1.27 -10.97
N LEU A 83 -3.67 0.21 -10.58
CA LEU A 83 -2.98 0.10 -9.30
C LEU A 83 -1.51 -0.29 -9.45
N GLY A 84 -0.69 0.12 -8.47
CA GLY A 84 0.63 -0.43 -8.20
C GLY A 84 0.57 -1.34 -6.97
N TYR A 85 1.19 -2.51 -7.03
CA TYR A 85 1.29 -3.43 -5.88
C TYR A 85 2.76 -3.71 -5.58
N VAL A 86 3.15 -3.46 -4.33
CA VAL A 86 4.47 -3.82 -3.79
C VAL A 86 4.25 -4.91 -2.75
N PHE A 87 4.70 -6.10 -3.06
CA PHE A 87 4.62 -7.27 -2.19
C PHE A 87 5.69 -7.21 -1.09
N GLN A 88 5.51 -7.94 -0.02
CA GLN A 88 6.47 -8.10 1.08
C GLN A 88 7.85 -8.49 0.56
N GLU A 89 7.94 -9.40 -0.41
CA GLU A 89 9.14 -9.62 -1.17
C GLU A 89 9.16 -8.70 -2.39
N SER A 90 10.29 -8.04 -2.66
CA SER A 90 10.41 -7.03 -3.73
C SER A 90 10.08 -7.58 -5.13
N SER A 91 10.08 -8.91 -5.31
CA SER A 91 9.66 -9.66 -6.52
C SER A 91 10.15 -9.06 -7.85
N LEU A 92 11.41 -8.56 -7.87
CA LEU A 92 12.02 -8.03 -9.08
C LEU A 92 12.35 -9.16 -10.07
N PHE A 93 12.24 -8.87 -11.37
CA PHE A 93 12.63 -9.80 -12.42
C PHE A 93 14.15 -9.96 -12.45
N ALA A 94 14.68 -11.09 -11.99
CA ALA A 94 16.11 -11.34 -11.84
C ALA A 94 16.89 -11.31 -13.17
N HIS A 95 16.23 -11.63 -14.29
CA HIS A 95 16.81 -11.62 -15.63
C HIS A 95 16.91 -10.23 -16.27
N LEU A 96 16.25 -9.22 -15.68
CA LEU A 96 16.29 -7.82 -16.11
C LEU A 96 17.17 -6.99 -15.17
N ASP A 97 17.82 -5.95 -15.69
CA ASP A 97 18.39 -4.89 -14.88
C ASP A 97 17.28 -4.00 -14.27
N VAL A 98 17.66 -3.02 -13.47
CA VAL A 98 16.69 -2.09 -12.86
C VAL A 98 15.90 -1.36 -13.94
N LEU A 99 16.54 -0.82 -14.97
CA LEU A 99 15.85 -0.10 -16.06
C LEU A 99 14.85 -1.02 -16.77
N GLY A 100 15.20 -2.27 -17.02
CA GLY A 100 14.32 -3.28 -17.61
C GLY A 100 13.10 -3.58 -16.74
N ASN A 101 13.28 -3.68 -15.39
CA ASN A 101 12.19 -3.81 -14.44
C ASN A 101 11.23 -2.62 -14.48
N LEU A 102 11.75 -1.39 -14.53
CA LEU A 102 10.95 -0.17 -14.60
C LEU A 102 10.18 -0.08 -15.92
N ARG A 103 10.85 -0.34 -17.06
CA ARG A 103 10.23 -0.38 -18.38
C ARG A 103 9.14 -1.43 -18.51
N TYR A 104 9.26 -2.54 -17.76
CA TYR A 104 8.18 -3.53 -17.70
C TYR A 104 6.89 -2.97 -17.09
N GLY A 105 7.00 -2.16 -16.03
CA GLY A 105 5.88 -1.40 -15.47
C GLY A 105 5.34 -0.37 -16.48
N LEU A 106 6.21 0.44 -17.03
CA LEU A 106 5.88 1.52 -17.98
C LEU A 106 5.08 1.00 -19.18
N LYS A 107 5.44 -0.15 -19.77
CA LYS A 107 4.72 -0.77 -20.89
C LYS A 107 3.26 -1.12 -20.56
N ARG A 108 2.89 -1.17 -19.30
CA ARG A 108 1.53 -1.46 -18.82
C ARG A 108 0.77 -0.21 -18.37
N ALA A 109 1.44 0.91 -18.34
CA ALA A 109 0.83 2.19 -18.03
C ALA A 109 -0.22 2.56 -19.09
N ARG A 110 -1.33 3.10 -18.64
CA ARG A 110 -2.43 3.58 -19.50
C ARG A 110 -2.44 5.11 -19.63
N SER A 111 -1.56 5.78 -18.87
CA SER A 111 -1.46 7.23 -18.83
C SER A 111 -0.37 7.74 -19.77
N ALA A 112 -0.64 8.81 -20.49
CA ALA A 112 0.36 9.53 -21.27
C ALA A 112 1.46 10.15 -20.40
N GLN A 113 1.19 10.37 -19.09
CA GLN A 113 2.15 10.91 -18.14
C GLN A 113 3.06 9.86 -17.48
N ALA A 114 2.93 8.58 -17.85
CA ALA A 114 3.64 7.48 -17.17
C ALA A 114 5.17 7.63 -17.22
N GLU A 115 5.73 8.14 -18.32
CA GLU A 115 7.17 8.41 -18.43
C GLU A 115 7.62 9.50 -17.45
N ALA A 116 6.86 10.59 -17.33
CA ALA A 116 7.13 11.66 -16.38
C ALA A 116 7.00 11.17 -14.93
N THR A 117 5.95 10.39 -14.64
CA THR A 117 5.76 9.75 -13.31
C THR A 117 6.92 8.84 -12.98
N LEU A 118 7.42 8.05 -13.93
CA LEU A 118 8.58 7.19 -13.72
C LEU A 118 9.84 8.00 -13.45
N GLN A 119 10.08 9.07 -14.21
CA GLN A 119 11.24 9.94 -14.01
C GLN A 119 11.20 10.57 -12.60
N THR A 120 10.06 11.10 -12.18
CA THR A 120 9.85 11.59 -10.82
C THR A 120 10.12 10.50 -9.77
N ALA A 121 9.62 9.29 -9.98
CA ALA A 121 9.87 8.18 -9.07
C ALA A 121 11.36 7.79 -8.97
N ILE A 122 12.10 7.81 -10.08
CA ILE A 122 13.56 7.55 -10.10
C ILE A 122 14.30 8.60 -9.24
N GLU A 123 13.93 9.85 -9.35
CA GLU A 123 14.53 10.97 -8.61
C GLU A 123 14.15 10.91 -7.13
N LEU A 124 12.84 10.78 -6.82
CA LEU A 124 12.34 10.71 -5.45
C LEU A 124 12.93 9.52 -4.69
N LEU A 125 13.08 8.36 -5.31
CA LEU A 125 13.62 7.16 -4.70
C LEU A 125 15.16 7.03 -4.79
N GLY A 126 15.82 7.98 -5.45
CA GLY A 126 17.29 8.04 -5.55
C GLY A 126 17.92 6.81 -6.22
N ILE A 127 17.24 6.23 -7.22
CA ILE A 127 17.68 4.99 -7.87
C ILE A 127 18.40 5.21 -9.19
N GLY A 128 18.63 6.44 -9.64
CA GLY A 128 19.22 6.76 -10.94
C GLY A 128 20.55 6.05 -11.18
N ARG A 129 21.45 5.98 -10.17
CA ARG A 129 22.73 5.28 -10.27
C ARG A 129 22.63 3.74 -10.27
N LEU A 130 21.42 3.20 -10.06
CA LEU A 130 21.16 1.76 -9.97
C LEU A 130 20.62 1.18 -11.29
N LEU A 131 20.26 2.01 -12.26
CA LEU A 131 19.47 1.62 -13.44
C LEU A 131 20.08 0.46 -14.23
N GLN A 132 21.41 0.36 -14.31
CA GLN A 132 22.12 -0.70 -15.02
C GLN A 132 22.48 -1.91 -14.13
N ARG A 133 22.14 -1.89 -12.83
CA ARG A 133 22.41 -3.01 -11.94
C ARG A 133 21.33 -4.08 -12.08
N ARG A 134 21.71 -5.33 -11.85
CA ARG A 134 20.76 -6.45 -11.71
C ARG A 134 20.28 -6.58 -10.25
N PRO A 135 19.08 -7.15 -10.00
CA PRO A 135 18.52 -7.29 -8.66
C PRO A 135 19.47 -7.95 -7.65
N GLY A 136 20.26 -8.94 -8.06
CA GLY A 136 21.27 -9.61 -7.20
C GLY A 136 22.43 -8.71 -6.75
N GLN A 137 22.63 -7.56 -7.39
CA GLN A 137 23.67 -6.57 -7.05
C GLN A 137 23.16 -5.44 -6.13
N LEU A 138 21.88 -5.51 -5.74
CA LEU A 138 21.22 -4.50 -4.93
C LEU A 138 21.15 -4.93 -3.46
N SER A 139 21.28 -3.98 -2.54
CA SER A 139 20.91 -4.20 -1.14
C SER A 139 19.39 -4.44 -1.00
N GLY A 140 18.93 -4.96 0.14
CA GLY A 140 17.50 -5.13 0.41
C GLY A 140 16.73 -3.82 0.24
N GLY A 141 17.22 -2.73 0.81
CA GLY A 141 16.61 -1.42 0.66
C GLY A 141 16.61 -0.86 -0.76
N GLN A 142 17.70 -1.12 -1.52
CA GLN A 142 17.74 -0.74 -2.93
C GLN A 142 16.73 -1.55 -3.75
N ARG A 143 16.59 -2.85 -3.51
CA ARG A 143 15.56 -3.67 -4.16
C ARG A 143 14.17 -3.14 -3.86
N GLN A 144 13.90 -2.76 -2.62
CA GLN A 144 12.59 -2.24 -2.22
C GLN A 144 12.27 -0.92 -2.92
N ARG A 145 13.22 0.02 -2.98
CA ARG A 145 13.04 1.28 -3.72
C ARG A 145 12.77 1.05 -5.21
N VAL A 146 13.45 0.11 -5.82
CA VAL A 146 13.22 -0.29 -7.22
C VAL A 146 11.84 -0.93 -7.41
N ALA A 147 11.37 -1.76 -6.46
CA ALA A 147 10.03 -2.37 -6.52
C ALA A 147 8.92 -1.31 -6.45
N ILE A 148 9.08 -0.31 -5.57
CA ILE A 148 8.17 0.83 -5.48
C ILE A 148 8.17 1.64 -6.79
N ALA A 149 9.36 1.97 -7.32
CA ALA A 149 9.47 2.69 -8.59
C ALA A 149 8.81 1.93 -9.75
N ARG A 150 8.96 0.59 -9.79
CA ARG A 150 8.30 -0.25 -10.81
C ARG A 150 6.78 -0.22 -10.69
N ALA A 151 6.25 -0.22 -9.46
CA ALA A 151 4.81 -0.08 -9.22
C ALA A 151 4.31 1.31 -9.69
N LEU A 152 5.05 2.37 -9.39
CA LEU A 152 4.74 3.74 -9.82
C LEU A 152 4.86 3.93 -11.35
N ALA A 153 5.74 3.18 -12.01
CA ALA A 153 5.90 3.23 -13.47
C ALA A 153 4.62 2.85 -14.24
N THR A 154 3.67 2.16 -13.60
CA THR A 154 2.34 1.89 -14.18
C THR A 154 1.42 3.11 -14.19
N SER A 155 1.84 4.24 -13.61
CA SER A 155 1.01 5.44 -13.35
C SER A 155 -0.30 5.10 -12.64
N PRO A 156 -0.21 4.53 -11.42
CA PRO A 156 -1.38 4.00 -10.72
C PRO A 156 -2.25 5.10 -10.12
N ARG A 157 -3.56 4.82 -9.96
CA ARG A 157 -4.48 5.63 -9.15
C ARG A 157 -4.50 5.22 -7.68
N LEU A 158 -3.92 4.08 -7.35
CA LEU A 158 -3.82 3.54 -5.98
C LEU A 158 -2.52 2.76 -5.86
N LEU A 159 -1.76 3.01 -4.80
CA LEU A 159 -0.57 2.22 -4.46
C LEU A 159 -0.86 1.32 -3.25
N LEU A 160 -0.59 0.04 -3.40
CA LEU A 160 -0.74 -0.98 -2.36
C LEU A 160 0.64 -1.45 -1.92
N LEU A 161 0.94 -1.32 -0.63
CA LEU A 161 2.23 -1.64 -0.03
C LEU A 161 2.00 -2.67 1.09
N ASP A 162 2.38 -3.92 0.82
CA ASP A 162 2.14 -5.05 1.72
C ASP A 162 3.41 -5.37 2.50
N GLU A 163 3.50 -4.88 3.73
CA GLU A 163 4.66 -5.02 4.63
C GLU A 163 6.02 -4.74 3.92
N PRO A 164 6.17 -3.59 3.25
CA PRO A 164 7.28 -3.38 2.32
C PRO A 164 8.65 -3.33 3.00
N MET A 165 8.72 -3.20 4.32
CA MET A 165 9.98 -3.16 5.07
C MET A 165 10.17 -4.36 6.01
N ALA A 166 9.29 -5.37 6.00
CA ALA A 166 9.35 -6.49 6.95
C ALA A 166 10.66 -7.31 6.86
N ALA A 167 11.20 -7.46 5.64
CA ALA A 167 12.43 -8.24 5.40
C ALA A 167 13.73 -7.43 5.62
N LEU A 168 13.63 -6.19 6.14
CA LEU A 168 14.77 -5.29 6.32
C LEU A 168 15.17 -5.19 7.79
N ASP A 169 16.49 -5.13 8.04
CA ASP A 169 17.03 -4.75 9.35
C ASP A 169 16.75 -3.27 9.65
N LEU A 170 16.89 -2.86 10.92
CA LEU A 170 16.60 -1.53 11.41
C LEU A 170 17.33 -0.43 10.62
N ALA A 171 18.63 -0.62 10.34
CA ALA A 171 19.44 0.37 9.64
C ALA A 171 18.90 0.63 8.21
N ARG A 172 18.49 -0.45 7.51
CA ARG A 172 17.92 -0.36 6.17
C ARG A 172 16.51 0.21 6.17
N ARG A 173 15.71 -0.05 7.20
CA ARG A 173 14.41 0.60 7.37
C ARG A 173 14.57 2.11 7.52
N GLN A 174 15.50 2.56 8.35
CA GLN A 174 15.81 3.97 8.53
C GLN A 174 16.35 4.64 7.26
N GLU A 175 17.06 3.90 6.39
CA GLU A 175 17.49 4.39 5.07
C GLU A 175 16.29 4.62 4.12
N ILE A 176 15.26 3.78 4.17
CA ILE A 176 14.12 3.85 3.24
C ILE A 176 13.06 4.84 3.71
N MET A 177 12.85 4.98 5.00
CA MET A 177 11.77 5.78 5.58
C MET A 177 11.68 7.20 5.00
N PRO A 178 12.78 7.98 4.88
CA PRO A 178 12.73 9.32 4.27
C PRO A 178 12.24 9.32 2.81
N TRP A 179 12.47 8.22 2.07
CA TRP A 179 11.99 8.09 0.70
C TRP A 179 10.48 7.88 0.63
N LEU A 180 9.92 7.12 1.58
CA LEU A 180 8.47 6.92 1.69
C LEU A 180 7.76 8.20 2.14
N GLU A 181 8.36 8.94 3.08
CA GLU A 181 7.86 10.26 3.50
C GLU A 181 7.79 11.22 2.30
N ARG A 182 8.87 11.31 1.52
CA ARG A 182 8.89 12.14 0.31
C ARG A 182 7.87 11.68 -0.73
N LEU A 183 7.68 10.38 -0.92
CA LEU A 183 6.65 9.85 -1.81
C LEU A 183 5.24 10.28 -1.36
N ARG A 184 4.94 10.24 -0.05
CA ARG A 184 3.68 10.71 0.50
C ARG A 184 3.45 12.19 0.18
N ASP A 185 4.48 13.00 0.39
CA ASP A 185 4.37 14.45 0.27
C ASP A 185 4.28 14.93 -1.20
N GLU A 186 4.94 14.23 -2.10
CA GLU A 186 5.05 14.61 -3.53
C GLU A 186 3.98 13.93 -4.41
N LEU A 187 3.55 12.70 -4.05
CA LEU A 187 2.58 11.96 -4.85
C LEU A 187 1.17 12.08 -4.25
N HIS A 188 0.30 12.74 -4.98
CA HIS A 188 -1.08 12.97 -4.55
C HIS A 188 -2.01 11.80 -4.92
N ILE A 189 -1.52 10.57 -4.76
CA ILE A 189 -2.31 9.34 -4.94
C ILE A 189 -2.53 8.65 -3.58
N PRO A 190 -3.67 7.97 -3.38
CA PRO A 190 -3.90 7.21 -2.17
C PRO A 190 -2.95 6.01 -2.09
N MET A 191 -2.45 5.74 -0.89
CA MET A 191 -1.62 4.59 -0.59
C MET A 191 -2.25 3.79 0.54
N LEU A 192 -2.46 2.49 0.33
CA LEU A 192 -2.79 1.56 1.41
C LEU A 192 -1.50 0.84 1.83
N TYR A 193 -1.11 1.04 3.07
CA TYR A 193 0.14 0.56 3.63
C TYR A 193 -0.12 -0.43 4.75
N VAL A 194 0.28 -1.68 4.58
CA VAL A 194 0.19 -2.69 5.63
C VAL A 194 1.48 -2.72 6.42
N THR A 195 1.36 -2.64 7.74
CA THR A 195 2.47 -2.85 8.66
C THR A 195 1.98 -3.32 10.02
N HIS A 196 2.89 -3.88 10.81
CA HIS A 196 2.74 -4.15 12.24
C HIS A 196 3.76 -3.34 13.07
N SER A 197 4.55 -2.48 12.43
CA SER A 197 5.56 -1.62 13.08
C SER A 197 4.94 -0.30 13.55
N ALA A 198 5.02 -0.04 14.86
CA ALA A 198 4.59 1.21 15.46
C ALA A 198 5.41 2.42 14.94
N GLU A 199 6.71 2.24 14.68
CA GLU A 199 7.57 3.28 14.13
C GLU A 199 7.14 3.69 12.71
N GLU A 200 6.84 2.70 11.85
CA GLU A 200 6.36 2.96 10.50
C GLU A 200 5.01 3.70 10.51
N LEU A 201 4.09 3.26 11.38
CA LEU A 201 2.81 3.90 11.57
C LEU A 201 2.97 5.36 12.00
N ALA A 202 3.76 5.63 13.04
CA ALA A 202 3.95 6.99 13.59
C ALA A 202 4.55 7.97 12.57
N ARG A 203 5.41 7.48 11.66
CA ARG A 203 6.09 8.33 10.67
C ARG A 203 5.32 8.51 9.36
N LEU A 204 4.57 7.50 8.94
CA LEU A 204 4.01 7.46 7.59
C LEU A 204 2.51 7.70 7.53
N ALA A 205 1.76 7.39 8.62
CA ALA A 205 0.30 7.40 8.55
C ALA A 205 -0.29 8.81 8.56
N ASP A 206 -1.12 9.13 7.59
CA ASP A 206 -2.08 10.24 7.64
C ASP A 206 -3.42 9.74 8.21
N HIS A 207 -3.80 8.51 7.83
CA HIS A 207 -4.99 7.80 8.28
C HIS A 207 -4.64 6.42 8.82
N LEU A 208 -5.38 5.96 9.79
CA LEU A 208 -5.19 4.66 10.42
C LEU A 208 -6.47 3.84 10.36
N VAL A 209 -6.34 2.58 9.98
CA VAL A 209 -7.35 1.54 10.11
C VAL A 209 -6.79 0.44 11.00
N VAL A 210 -7.40 0.21 12.13
CA VAL A 210 -7.02 -0.88 13.04
C VAL A 210 -7.90 -2.09 12.77
N LEU A 211 -7.26 -3.21 12.43
CA LEU A 211 -7.91 -4.48 12.13
C LEU A 211 -7.60 -5.51 13.22
N ASP A 212 -8.64 -6.21 13.65
CA ASP A 212 -8.51 -7.33 14.58
C ASP A 212 -9.56 -8.40 14.24
N GLY A 213 -9.11 -9.65 14.09
CA GLY A 213 -9.97 -10.78 13.73
C GLY A 213 -10.84 -10.54 12.49
N GLY A 214 -10.29 -9.87 11.45
CA GLY A 214 -11.00 -9.58 10.21
C GLY A 214 -11.98 -8.40 10.27
N LYS A 215 -12.07 -7.69 11.39
CA LYS A 215 -13.02 -6.57 11.59
C LYS A 215 -12.29 -5.26 11.85
N VAL A 216 -12.91 -4.15 11.43
CA VAL A 216 -12.43 -2.80 11.74
C VAL A 216 -12.76 -2.48 13.20
N LYS A 217 -11.76 -2.15 14.00
CA LYS A 217 -11.89 -1.70 15.40
C LYS A 217 -11.88 -0.18 15.51
N ALA A 218 -11.06 0.47 14.68
CA ALA A 218 -11.00 1.93 14.62
C ALA A 218 -10.60 2.37 13.21
N VAL A 219 -11.07 3.53 12.79
CA VAL A 219 -10.71 4.17 11.52
C VAL A 219 -10.81 5.68 11.65
N GLY A 220 -9.84 6.41 11.12
CA GLY A 220 -9.83 7.87 11.13
C GLY A 220 -8.45 8.48 10.92
N PRO A 221 -8.32 9.80 11.00
CA PRO A 221 -7.04 10.49 11.09
C PRO A 221 -6.18 9.87 12.18
N VAL A 222 -4.89 9.70 11.94
CA VAL A 222 -3.98 8.97 12.84
C VAL A 222 -4.00 9.55 14.26
N ASP A 223 -3.97 10.89 14.40
CA ASP A 223 -3.98 11.56 15.71
C ASP A 223 -5.23 11.25 16.54
N GLN A 224 -6.40 11.19 15.88
CA GLN A 224 -7.67 10.91 16.54
C GLN A 224 -7.75 9.45 16.98
N VAL A 225 -7.30 8.52 16.11
CA VAL A 225 -7.34 7.10 16.43
C VAL A 225 -6.35 6.78 17.54
N LEU A 226 -5.13 7.32 17.51
CA LEU A 226 -4.11 7.11 18.53
C LEU A 226 -4.49 7.74 19.89
N SER A 227 -5.27 8.82 19.89
CA SER A 227 -5.77 9.46 21.13
C SER A 227 -6.93 8.70 21.78
N SER A 228 -7.56 7.77 21.08
CA SER A 228 -8.70 7.03 21.59
C SER A 228 -8.27 6.01 22.65
N VAL A 229 -8.97 6.00 23.81
CA VAL A 229 -8.63 5.20 25.02
C VAL A 229 -8.64 3.67 24.78
N GLN A 230 -9.18 3.21 23.65
CA GLN A 230 -9.32 1.78 23.35
C GLN A 230 -8.10 1.14 22.65
N LEU A 231 -7.14 1.94 22.20
CA LEU A 231 -6.00 1.47 21.42
C LEU A 231 -4.98 0.61 22.17
N PRO A 232 -4.62 0.87 23.44
CA PRO A 232 -3.63 0.04 24.14
C PRO A 232 -3.98 -1.45 24.18
N VAL A 233 -5.28 -1.77 24.17
CA VAL A 233 -5.76 -3.18 24.18
C VAL A 233 -5.57 -3.86 22.82
N VAL A 234 -5.60 -3.09 21.72
CA VAL A 234 -5.52 -3.63 20.35
C VAL A 234 -4.08 -3.66 19.82
N LEU A 235 -3.24 -2.74 20.31
CA LEU A 235 -1.84 -2.62 19.88
C LEU A 235 -0.88 -3.49 20.70
N GLY A 236 -1.35 -4.09 21.84
CA GLY A 236 -0.52 -4.89 22.73
C GLY A 236 0.59 -4.07 23.41
N ASP A 237 1.69 -4.73 23.79
CA ASP A 237 2.81 -4.11 24.50
C ASP A 237 3.53 -3.00 23.67
N ASP A 238 3.36 -2.98 22.36
CA ASP A 238 3.92 -1.95 21.46
C ASP A 238 3.18 -0.60 21.54
N ALA A 239 1.99 -0.56 22.15
CA ALA A 239 1.22 0.68 22.32
C ALA A 239 1.97 1.76 23.11
N GLY A 240 2.84 1.37 24.03
CA GLY A 240 3.66 2.28 24.83
C GLY A 240 4.71 3.08 24.01
N ALA A 241 5.05 2.62 22.83
CA ALA A 241 6.02 3.30 21.95
C ALA A 241 5.37 4.41 21.10
N LEU A 242 4.06 4.36 20.87
CA LEU A 242 3.31 5.33 20.07
C LEU A 242 2.82 6.54 20.87
N LEU A 243 2.76 6.42 22.19
CA LEU A 243 2.22 7.47 23.09
C LEU A 243 3.33 8.34 23.76
N ARG A 244 4.59 8.20 23.37
CA ARG A 244 5.73 9.00 23.81
C ARG A 244 6.23 9.83 22.65
#